data_21c341ed40f83aa5d7b45b816d773dd8
#
_entry.id   21c341ed40f83aa5d7b45b816d773dd8
#
_cell.length_a   1.000
_cell.length_b   1.000
_cell.length_c   1.000
_cell.angle_alpha   90.00
_cell.angle_beta   90.00
_cell.angle_gamma   90.00
#
_symmetry.space_group_name_H-M   'P 1'
#
loop_
_entity.id
_entity.type
_entity.pdbx_description
1 polymer ?
#
loop_
_entity_poly.entity_id
_entity_poly.type
_entity_poly.pdbx_seq_one_letter_code
_entity_poly.pdbx_strand_id
1 'polypeptide(L)'
;MEAKTLFDKIWDSHVVKEVEGGPSVLYIDQHLIHEVTSPVAFLGLEKRGAKVLRPEKTVATPDHNVPTIDQHLSIKDELSRNQVEMLKKNCVTHGIVYHGLGSEGHGVVHIIGPEMGITQPGMTIVCGDSHTSTHGAFGAIAFGIGTSEVEMVLASQCIMQPKPKKMLISVNGKLNKGVTAKDIALY
;
A
#
# COMPACT_ATOMS: atom_id res chain seq x y z
N MET A 1 -11.58 14.19 28.81
CA MET A 1 -10.72 13.64 27.73
C MET A 1 -10.55 14.71 26.69
N GLU A 2 -9.31 14.96 26.27
CA GLU A 2 -9.03 15.90 25.17
C GLU A 2 -9.65 15.41 23.86
N ALA A 3 -10.22 16.32 23.07
CA ALA A 3 -10.83 15.98 21.79
C ALA A 3 -9.75 15.57 20.77
N LYS A 4 -9.88 14.38 20.20
CA LYS A 4 -8.94 13.83 19.20
C LYS A 4 -9.57 13.77 17.81
N THR A 5 -8.80 14.10 16.78
CA THR A 5 -9.20 13.89 15.39
C THR A 5 -9.28 12.39 15.07
N LEU A 6 -9.92 12.01 13.95
CA LEU A 6 -9.89 10.64 13.48
C LEU A 6 -8.46 10.13 13.28
N PHE A 7 -7.59 10.98 12.68
CA PHE A 7 -6.17 10.68 12.52
C PHE A 7 -5.50 10.35 13.87
N ASP A 8 -5.70 11.19 14.91
CA ASP A 8 -5.10 10.94 16.22
C ASP A 8 -5.57 9.61 16.83
N LYS A 9 -6.86 9.29 16.68
CA LYS A 9 -7.43 8.04 17.20
C LYS A 9 -6.81 6.81 16.54
N ILE A 10 -6.70 6.82 15.20
CA ILE A 10 -6.09 5.72 14.45
C ILE A 10 -4.59 5.65 14.78
N TRP A 11 -3.88 6.76 14.72
CA TRP A 11 -2.45 6.80 15.03
C TRP A 11 -2.15 6.21 16.40
N ASP A 12 -2.79 6.75 17.44
CA ASP A 12 -2.50 6.37 18.83
C ASP A 12 -2.84 4.88 19.11
N SER A 13 -3.81 4.30 18.38
CA SER A 13 -4.15 2.87 18.50
C SER A 13 -3.15 1.94 17.79
N HIS A 14 -2.30 2.46 16.89
CA HIS A 14 -1.35 1.67 16.11
C HIS A 14 0.11 1.90 16.51
N VAL A 15 0.39 2.85 17.40
CA VAL A 15 1.72 3.07 17.93
C VAL A 15 2.12 1.88 18.81
N VAL A 16 3.12 1.12 18.37
CA VAL A 16 3.73 0.02 19.12
C VAL A 16 4.75 0.54 20.11
N LYS A 17 5.52 1.55 19.68
CA LYS A 17 6.57 2.18 20.49
C LYS A 17 6.84 3.60 20.02
N GLU A 18 6.96 4.49 20.98
CA GLU A 18 7.54 5.83 20.75
C GLU A 18 9.04 5.78 20.99
N VAL A 19 9.81 6.38 20.09
CA VAL A 19 11.26 6.56 20.25
C VAL A 19 11.49 7.98 20.71
N GLU A 20 12.13 8.16 21.86
CA GLU A 20 12.41 9.48 22.41
C GLU A 20 13.24 10.32 21.42
N GLY A 21 12.71 11.49 21.04
CA GLY A 21 13.32 12.37 20.04
C GLY A 21 13.33 11.83 18.61
N GLY A 22 12.64 10.72 18.34
CA GLY A 22 12.62 10.04 17.04
C GLY A 22 11.21 9.74 16.51
N PRO A 23 11.14 8.90 15.45
CA PRO A 23 9.89 8.46 14.88
C PRO A 23 9.18 7.43 15.78
N SER A 24 7.88 7.28 15.63
CA SER A 24 7.12 6.20 16.26
C SER A 24 7.25 4.91 15.43
N VAL A 25 7.27 3.77 16.11
CA VAL A 25 7.08 2.46 15.49
C VAL A 25 5.57 2.23 15.38
N LEU A 26 5.06 2.14 14.15
CA LEU A 26 3.65 2.03 13.85
C LEU A 26 3.34 0.62 13.32
N TYR A 27 2.35 -0.06 13.88
CA TYR A 27 1.84 -1.31 13.33
C TYR A 27 1.05 -1.06 12.06
N ILE A 28 1.15 -1.96 11.09
CA ILE A 28 0.48 -1.89 9.78
C ILE A 28 -0.56 -3.00 9.68
N ASP A 29 -1.83 -2.63 9.53
CA ASP A 29 -2.94 -3.58 9.39
C ASP A 29 -2.93 -4.27 8.03
N GLN A 30 -2.57 -3.53 6.97
CA GLN A 30 -2.61 -4.05 5.61
C GLN A 30 -1.41 -3.56 4.79
N HIS A 31 -0.72 -4.50 4.16
CA HIS A 31 0.36 -4.22 3.22
C HIS A 31 -0.08 -4.60 1.81
N LEU A 32 -0.14 -3.61 0.93
CA LEU A 32 -0.41 -3.81 -0.49
C LEU A 32 0.92 -3.82 -1.25
N ILE A 33 1.13 -4.79 -2.12
CA ILE A 33 2.38 -4.91 -2.88
C ILE A 33 2.12 -5.14 -4.37
N HIS A 34 3.03 -4.66 -5.19
CA HIS A 34 3.01 -4.82 -6.64
C HIS A 34 4.39 -5.20 -7.19
N GLU A 35 4.50 -5.40 -8.48
CA GLU A 35 5.68 -5.99 -9.14
C GLU A 35 6.90 -5.06 -9.21
N VAL A 36 6.73 -3.74 -9.01
CA VAL A 36 7.85 -2.79 -9.18
C VAL A 36 8.78 -2.75 -7.98
N THR A 37 8.23 -2.58 -6.77
CA THR A 37 9.03 -2.39 -5.54
C THR A 37 9.28 -3.67 -4.77
N SER A 38 8.35 -4.62 -4.82
CA SER A 38 8.41 -5.83 -3.99
C SER A 38 9.54 -6.81 -4.35
N PRO A 39 9.99 -7.01 -5.61
CA PRO A 39 11.04 -7.98 -5.89
C PRO A 39 12.34 -7.70 -5.14
N VAL A 40 12.75 -6.44 -5.06
CA VAL A 40 13.98 -6.04 -4.34
C VAL A 40 13.80 -6.23 -2.82
N ALA A 41 12.62 -5.94 -2.29
CA ALA A 41 12.31 -6.17 -0.87
C ALA A 41 12.40 -7.66 -0.50
N PHE A 42 11.87 -8.56 -1.33
CA PHE A 42 11.98 -10.02 -1.11
C PHE A 42 13.42 -10.50 -1.18
N LEU A 43 14.23 -9.98 -2.10
CA LEU A 43 15.67 -10.28 -2.14
C LEU A 43 16.39 -9.83 -0.86
N GLY A 44 15.98 -8.70 -0.29
CA GLY A 44 16.49 -8.22 1.00
C GLY A 44 16.16 -9.18 2.14
N LEU A 45 14.92 -9.68 2.21
CA LEU A 45 14.50 -10.69 3.18
C LEU A 45 15.33 -11.99 3.05
N GLU A 46 15.48 -12.49 1.82
CA GLU A 46 16.24 -13.70 1.54
C GLU A 46 17.70 -13.59 2.01
N LYS A 47 18.38 -12.48 1.67
CA LYS A 47 19.75 -12.21 2.11
C LYS A 47 19.93 -12.18 3.62
N ARG A 48 18.90 -11.79 4.35
CA ARG A 48 18.89 -11.77 5.84
C ARG A 48 18.41 -13.07 6.46
N GLY A 49 17.97 -14.05 5.67
CA GLY A 49 17.34 -15.27 6.17
C GLY A 49 16.01 -15.00 6.88
N ALA A 50 15.36 -13.84 6.61
CA ALA A 50 14.10 -13.45 7.19
C ALA A 50 12.91 -13.99 6.38
N LYS A 51 11.77 -14.16 7.05
CA LYS A 51 10.51 -14.58 6.43
C LYS A 51 9.50 -13.46 6.50
N VAL A 52 8.49 -13.50 5.64
CA VAL A 52 7.31 -12.63 5.78
C VAL A 52 6.60 -13.01 7.08
N LEU A 53 6.44 -12.03 7.98
CA LEU A 53 5.87 -12.25 9.31
C LEU A 53 4.37 -12.54 9.28
N ARG A 54 3.63 -11.76 8.48
CA ARG A 54 2.16 -11.82 8.41
C ARG A 54 1.69 -11.85 6.95
N PRO A 55 1.87 -12.98 6.23
CA PRO A 55 1.47 -13.07 4.83
C PRO A 55 -0.03 -12.83 4.61
N GLU A 56 -0.87 -13.16 5.58
CA GLU A 56 -2.32 -12.91 5.55
C GLU A 56 -2.69 -11.42 5.67
N LYS A 57 -1.74 -10.57 6.03
CA LYS A 57 -1.88 -9.10 6.06
C LYS A 57 -1.27 -8.44 4.81
N THR A 58 -0.85 -9.24 3.85
CA THR A 58 -0.26 -8.76 2.61
C THR A 58 -1.08 -9.23 1.42
N VAL A 59 -1.40 -8.32 0.51
CA VAL A 59 -2.12 -8.61 -0.74
C VAL A 59 -1.32 -8.06 -1.90
N ALA A 60 -1.19 -8.87 -2.94
CA ALA A 60 -0.38 -8.56 -4.12
C ALA A 60 -1.21 -8.53 -5.40
N THR A 61 -0.96 -7.53 -6.25
CA THR A 61 -1.46 -7.47 -7.62
C THR A 61 -0.41 -6.81 -8.52
N PRO A 62 -0.17 -7.28 -9.75
CA PRO A 62 0.62 -6.54 -10.71
C PRO A 62 -0.28 -5.50 -11.39
N ASP A 63 0.13 -4.23 -11.42
CA ASP A 63 -0.68 -3.15 -11.98
C ASP A 63 0.12 -2.06 -12.72
N HIS A 64 1.45 -2.09 -12.63
CA HIS A 64 2.32 -1.12 -13.30
C HIS A 64 2.83 -1.64 -14.65
N ASN A 65 3.36 -2.87 -14.68
CA ASN A 65 4.02 -3.47 -15.84
C ASN A 65 3.14 -4.51 -16.54
N VAL A 66 1.85 -4.24 -16.62
CA VAL A 66 0.85 -5.11 -17.24
C VAL A 66 0.20 -4.43 -18.43
N PRO A 67 -0.14 -5.17 -19.51
CA PRO A 67 -0.86 -4.60 -20.64
C PRO A 67 -2.29 -4.25 -20.25
N THR A 68 -2.83 -3.20 -20.87
CA THR A 68 -4.24 -2.80 -20.70
C THR A 68 -5.19 -3.49 -21.68
N ILE A 69 -4.65 -4.12 -22.72
CA ILE A 69 -5.38 -4.90 -23.71
C ILE A 69 -4.70 -6.27 -23.87
N ASP A 70 -5.43 -7.24 -24.36
CA ASP A 70 -4.91 -8.59 -24.64
C ASP A 70 -4.22 -9.26 -23.45
N GLN A 71 -4.72 -9.04 -22.24
CA GLN A 71 -4.13 -9.52 -20.98
C GLN A 71 -4.03 -11.06 -20.89
N HIS A 72 -4.71 -11.78 -21.78
CA HIS A 72 -4.61 -13.23 -21.91
C HIS A 72 -3.34 -13.70 -22.65
N LEU A 73 -2.64 -12.77 -23.31
CA LEU A 73 -1.38 -13.05 -23.99
C LEU A 73 -0.19 -12.80 -23.04
N SER A 74 0.94 -13.42 -23.40
CA SER A 74 2.20 -13.18 -22.69
C SER A 74 2.64 -11.70 -22.81
N ILE A 75 3.12 -11.13 -21.73
CA ILE A 75 3.69 -9.78 -21.71
C ILE A 75 4.92 -9.76 -22.64
N LYS A 76 4.89 -8.91 -23.66
CA LYS A 76 5.92 -8.87 -24.71
C LYS A 76 7.25 -8.32 -24.18
N ASP A 77 7.19 -7.26 -23.38
CA ASP A 77 8.39 -6.69 -22.77
C ASP A 77 8.96 -7.65 -21.73
N GLU A 78 10.22 -8.02 -21.89
CA GLU A 78 10.87 -9.03 -21.06
C GLU A 78 11.06 -8.57 -19.61
N LEU A 79 11.41 -7.29 -19.41
CA LEU A 79 11.64 -6.76 -18.06
C LEU A 79 10.32 -6.74 -17.28
N SER A 80 9.26 -6.23 -17.90
CA SER A 80 7.90 -6.22 -17.32
C SER A 80 7.43 -7.63 -16.99
N ARG A 81 7.59 -8.57 -17.92
CA ARG A 81 7.24 -9.98 -17.70
C ARG A 81 7.98 -10.57 -16.51
N ASN A 82 9.29 -10.37 -16.44
CA ASN A 82 10.13 -10.90 -15.37
C ASN A 82 9.72 -10.34 -14.01
N GLN A 83 9.37 -9.05 -13.92
CA GLN A 83 8.88 -8.43 -12.68
C GLN A 83 7.55 -9.04 -12.22
N VAL A 84 6.59 -9.21 -13.14
CA VAL A 84 5.28 -9.82 -12.82
C VAL A 84 5.44 -11.28 -12.40
N GLU A 85 6.28 -12.05 -13.10
CA GLU A 85 6.57 -13.45 -12.76
C GLU A 85 7.29 -13.55 -11.39
N MET A 86 8.21 -12.64 -11.10
CA MET A 86 8.91 -12.59 -9.81
C MET A 86 7.95 -12.29 -8.67
N LEU A 87 7.03 -11.32 -8.83
CA LEU A 87 5.97 -11.06 -7.84
C LEU A 87 5.16 -12.32 -7.56
N LYS A 88 4.68 -12.98 -8.62
CA LYS A 88 3.92 -14.24 -8.50
C LYS A 88 4.71 -15.31 -7.76
N LYS A 89 5.96 -15.53 -8.14
CA LYS A 89 6.86 -16.50 -7.48
C LYS A 89 7.03 -16.21 -5.99
N ASN A 90 7.29 -14.95 -5.65
CA ASN A 90 7.46 -14.52 -4.27
C ASN A 90 6.17 -14.73 -3.45
N CYS A 91 5.00 -14.40 -4.01
CA CYS A 91 3.73 -14.63 -3.34
C CYS A 91 3.49 -16.11 -3.05
N VAL A 92 3.76 -17.00 -4.00
CA VAL A 92 3.66 -18.45 -3.80
C VAL A 92 4.63 -18.92 -2.73
N THR A 93 5.88 -18.46 -2.77
CA THR A 93 6.93 -18.86 -1.80
C THR A 93 6.59 -18.47 -0.37
N HIS A 94 5.97 -17.30 -0.20
CA HIS A 94 5.68 -16.73 1.13
C HIS A 94 4.21 -16.88 1.57
N GLY A 95 3.34 -17.50 0.77
CA GLY A 95 1.94 -17.70 1.12
C GLY A 95 1.10 -16.41 1.09
N ILE A 96 1.45 -15.46 0.23
CA ILE A 96 0.76 -14.18 0.07
C ILE A 96 -0.35 -14.33 -0.95
N VAL A 97 -1.52 -13.72 -0.69
CA VAL A 97 -2.64 -13.64 -1.63
C VAL A 97 -2.22 -12.84 -2.87
N TYR A 98 -2.36 -13.45 -4.05
CA TYR A 98 -1.97 -12.86 -5.32
C TYR A 98 -3.13 -12.79 -6.30
N HIS A 99 -3.49 -11.58 -6.72
CA HIS A 99 -4.48 -11.29 -7.76
C HIS A 99 -3.76 -10.97 -9.07
N GLY A 100 -3.43 -12.02 -9.83
CA GLY A 100 -2.68 -11.89 -11.08
C GLY A 100 -3.56 -11.61 -12.30
N LEU A 101 -2.91 -11.34 -13.43
CA LEU A 101 -3.58 -11.16 -14.73
C LEU A 101 -4.57 -12.30 -15.00
N GLY A 102 -5.79 -11.94 -15.41
CA GLY A 102 -6.87 -12.88 -15.71
C GLY A 102 -7.62 -13.41 -14.49
N SER A 103 -7.24 -13.06 -13.26
CA SER A 103 -8.06 -13.37 -12.07
C SER A 103 -9.16 -12.33 -11.88
N GLU A 104 -10.27 -12.72 -11.26
CA GLU A 104 -11.40 -11.82 -10.95
C GLU A 104 -11.00 -10.63 -10.05
N GLY A 105 -10.03 -10.83 -9.16
CA GLY A 105 -9.53 -9.78 -8.26
C GLY A 105 -8.38 -8.95 -8.82
N HIS A 106 -7.95 -9.15 -10.10
CA HIS A 106 -6.89 -8.37 -10.70
C HIS A 106 -7.33 -6.94 -11.01
N GLY A 107 -6.51 -5.96 -10.64
CA GLY A 107 -6.76 -4.54 -10.94
C GLY A 107 -5.70 -3.64 -10.32
N VAL A 108 -5.90 -2.33 -10.46
CA VAL A 108 -5.03 -1.32 -9.84
C VAL A 108 -5.06 -1.49 -8.32
N VAL A 109 -3.89 -1.55 -7.70
CA VAL A 109 -3.73 -1.88 -6.27
C VAL A 109 -4.59 -1.01 -5.35
N HIS A 110 -4.71 0.29 -5.65
CA HIS A 110 -5.51 1.24 -4.85
C HIS A 110 -7.01 1.19 -5.14
N ILE A 111 -7.42 0.44 -6.16
CA ILE A 111 -8.83 0.20 -6.49
C ILE A 111 -9.30 -1.13 -5.89
N ILE A 112 -8.52 -2.19 -6.06
CA ILE A 112 -8.90 -3.51 -5.53
C ILE A 112 -8.97 -3.49 -4.00
N GLY A 113 -8.13 -2.70 -3.33
CA GLY A 113 -8.16 -2.55 -1.88
C GLY A 113 -9.55 -2.22 -1.34
N PRO A 114 -10.17 -1.09 -1.74
CA PRO A 114 -11.53 -0.75 -1.34
C PRO A 114 -12.61 -1.66 -1.94
N GLU A 115 -12.53 -2.03 -3.22
CA GLU A 115 -13.56 -2.84 -3.88
C GLU A 115 -13.71 -4.25 -3.29
N MET A 116 -12.61 -4.84 -2.84
CA MET A 116 -12.61 -6.15 -2.19
C MET A 116 -12.78 -6.08 -0.66
N GLY A 117 -13.01 -4.88 -0.10
CA GLY A 117 -13.15 -4.68 1.34
C GLY A 117 -11.86 -4.89 2.15
N ILE A 118 -10.70 -4.88 1.48
CA ILE A 118 -9.38 -4.98 2.11
C ILE A 118 -9.05 -3.67 2.84
N THR A 119 -9.39 -2.53 2.21
CA THR A 119 -9.28 -1.19 2.81
C THR A 119 -10.51 -0.91 3.65
N GLN A 120 -10.33 -0.67 4.95
CA GLN A 120 -11.42 -0.37 5.87
C GLN A 120 -11.10 0.86 6.74
N PRO A 121 -12.13 1.57 7.23
CA PRO A 121 -11.93 2.68 8.15
C PRO A 121 -11.18 2.25 9.42
N GLY A 122 -10.29 3.09 9.89
CA GLY A 122 -9.54 2.85 11.11
C GLY A 122 -8.24 2.06 10.94
N MET A 123 -7.95 1.56 9.73
CA MET A 123 -6.73 0.81 9.43
C MET A 123 -5.53 1.71 9.17
N THR A 124 -4.35 1.12 9.33
CA THR A 124 -3.08 1.60 8.77
C THR A 124 -2.70 0.75 7.55
N ILE A 125 -2.42 1.41 6.42
CA ILE A 125 -2.17 0.76 5.13
C ILE A 125 -0.89 1.29 4.52
N VAL A 126 -0.06 0.41 3.96
CA VAL A 126 1.14 0.80 3.21
C VAL A 126 1.23 0.10 1.87
N CYS A 127 1.88 0.76 0.93
CA CYS A 127 2.22 0.22 -0.39
C CYS A 127 3.49 0.91 -0.90
N GLY A 128 4.26 0.22 -1.71
CA GLY A 128 5.42 0.79 -2.40
C GLY A 128 5.05 1.71 -3.57
N ASP A 129 4.00 2.50 -3.45
CA ASP A 129 3.43 3.39 -4.46
C ASP A 129 3.08 4.75 -3.85
N SER A 130 3.34 5.84 -4.60
CA SER A 130 3.12 7.22 -4.14
C SER A 130 1.64 7.58 -3.97
N HIS A 131 0.71 6.87 -4.60
CA HIS A 131 -0.74 7.14 -4.53
C HIS A 131 -1.43 6.44 -3.35
N THR A 132 -0.68 5.77 -2.48
CA THR A 132 -1.23 5.02 -1.33
C THR A 132 -2.09 5.87 -0.40
N SER A 133 -1.77 7.15 -0.24
CA SER A 133 -2.55 8.07 0.61
C SER A 133 -4.03 8.21 0.20
N THR A 134 -4.40 7.79 -1.02
CA THR A 134 -5.80 7.78 -1.50
C THR A 134 -6.72 6.93 -0.61
N HIS A 135 -6.19 5.90 0.08
CA HIS A 135 -6.96 5.10 1.03
C HIS A 135 -7.47 5.92 2.23
N GLY A 136 -6.91 7.12 2.45
CA GLY A 136 -7.41 8.09 3.43
C GLY A 136 -8.86 8.52 3.18
N ALA A 137 -9.32 8.50 1.92
CA ALA A 137 -10.72 8.77 1.55
C ALA A 137 -11.70 7.76 2.18
N PHE A 138 -11.22 6.58 2.54
CA PHE A 138 -11.99 5.51 3.21
C PHE A 138 -11.79 5.51 4.73
N GLY A 139 -11.18 6.55 5.30
CA GLY A 139 -10.96 6.67 6.74
C GLY A 139 -9.82 5.82 7.28
N ALA A 140 -8.86 5.44 6.43
CA ALA A 140 -7.61 4.78 6.81
C ALA A 140 -6.46 5.80 6.95
N ILE A 141 -5.40 5.45 7.69
CA ILE A 141 -4.10 6.13 7.58
C ILE A 141 -3.26 5.33 6.59
N ALA A 142 -2.84 5.96 5.50
CA ALA A 142 -2.13 5.25 4.45
C ALA A 142 -0.88 6.00 3.99
N PHE A 143 0.21 5.24 3.81
CA PHE A 143 1.52 5.77 3.42
C PHE A 143 2.06 5.07 2.18
N GLY A 144 2.53 5.87 1.21
CA GLY A 144 3.48 5.42 0.20
C GLY A 144 4.86 5.24 0.84
N ILE A 145 5.48 4.08 0.66
CA ILE A 145 6.75 3.72 1.29
C ILE A 145 7.80 3.29 0.26
N GLY A 146 9.05 3.47 0.61
CA GLY A 146 10.17 3.04 -0.22
C GLY A 146 10.43 1.53 -0.13
N THR A 147 11.22 1.00 -1.08
CA THR A 147 11.53 -0.44 -1.17
C THR A 147 12.12 -1.03 0.12
N SER A 148 12.97 -0.28 0.82
CA SER A 148 13.55 -0.73 2.10
C SER A 148 12.50 -0.81 3.21
N GLU A 149 11.50 0.06 3.17
CA GLU A 149 10.38 0.03 4.10
C GLU A 149 9.40 -1.11 3.76
N VAL A 150 9.21 -1.42 2.47
CA VAL A 150 8.47 -2.63 2.03
C VAL A 150 9.10 -3.88 2.65
N GLU A 151 10.44 -4.02 2.58
CA GLU A 151 11.18 -5.11 3.22
C GLU A 151 10.94 -5.13 4.74
N MET A 152 11.02 -3.96 5.39
CA MET A 152 10.79 -3.82 6.84
C MET A 152 9.39 -4.29 7.23
N VAL A 153 8.36 -3.85 6.51
CA VAL A 153 6.97 -4.24 6.80
C VAL A 153 6.74 -5.72 6.56
N LEU A 154 7.29 -6.30 5.48
CA LEU A 154 7.22 -7.74 5.26
C LEU A 154 7.84 -8.53 6.42
N ALA A 155 8.96 -8.05 6.98
CA ALA A 155 9.68 -8.72 8.06
C ALA A 155 9.05 -8.52 9.44
N SER A 156 8.42 -7.37 9.72
CA SER A 156 8.05 -6.95 11.07
C SER A 156 6.59 -6.55 11.25
N GLN A 157 5.86 -6.35 10.18
CA GLN A 157 4.52 -5.74 10.14
C GLN A 157 4.47 -4.33 10.75
N CYS A 158 5.61 -3.66 10.82
CA CYS A 158 5.75 -2.34 11.39
C CYS A 158 6.57 -1.42 10.48
N ILE A 159 6.37 -0.12 10.66
CA ILE A 159 7.13 0.94 9.98
C ILE A 159 7.55 2.00 11.00
N MET A 160 8.67 2.65 10.76
CA MET A 160 9.12 3.80 11.53
C MET A 160 8.65 5.08 10.84
N GLN A 161 7.73 5.83 11.48
CA GLN A 161 7.18 7.06 10.91
C GLN A 161 7.18 8.21 11.93
N PRO A 162 7.66 9.41 11.56
CA PRO A 162 7.39 10.59 12.35
C PRO A 162 5.88 10.90 12.29
N LYS A 163 5.28 11.30 13.42
CA LYS A 163 3.85 11.66 13.43
C LYS A 163 3.62 12.87 12.52
N PRO A 164 2.83 12.75 11.43
CA PRO A 164 2.58 13.84 10.51
C PRO A 164 1.84 15.00 11.17
N LYS A 165 2.12 16.23 10.72
CA LYS A 165 1.33 17.39 11.09
C LYS A 165 -0.02 17.37 10.37
N LYS A 166 -1.05 17.83 11.07
CA LYS A 166 -2.41 17.94 10.51
C LYS A 166 -2.56 19.26 9.76
N MET A 167 -3.19 19.22 8.61
CA MET A 167 -3.55 20.38 7.81
C MET A 167 -5.02 20.27 7.41
N LEU A 168 -5.80 21.34 7.64
CA LEU A 168 -7.17 21.44 7.18
C LEU A 168 -7.20 22.19 5.84
N ILE A 169 -7.75 21.54 4.82
CA ILE A 169 -8.05 22.15 3.52
C ILE A 169 -9.56 22.24 3.40
N SER A 170 -10.08 23.46 3.28
CA SER A 170 -11.52 23.72 3.13
C SER A 170 -11.81 24.14 1.69
N VAL A 171 -12.61 23.36 0.99
CA VAL A 171 -13.08 23.66 -0.37
C VAL A 171 -14.53 24.12 -0.30
N ASN A 172 -14.79 25.41 -0.60
CA ASN A 172 -16.11 26.02 -0.48
C ASN A 172 -16.65 26.40 -1.87
N GLY A 173 -17.99 26.41 -2.01
CA GLY A 173 -18.67 26.80 -3.22
C GLY A 173 -19.16 25.63 -4.04
N LYS A 174 -19.34 25.87 -5.36
CA LYS A 174 -19.79 24.84 -6.32
C LYS A 174 -18.75 24.71 -7.41
N LEU A 175 -18.48 23.48 -7.81
CA LEU A 175 -17.58 23.20 -8.93
C LEU A 175 -18.18 23.71 -10.25
N ASN A 176 -17.35 24.28 -11.10
CA ASN A 176 -17.71 24.65 -12.44
C ASN A 176 -18.00 23.39 -13.28
N LYS A 177 -18.80 23.56 -14.36
CA LYS A 177 -19.05 22.46 -15.29
C LYS A 177 -17.74 21.93 -15.86
N GLY A 178 -17.54 20.61 -15.77
CA GLY A 178 -16.33 19.91 -16.25
C GLY A 178 -15.22 19.78 -15.22
N VAL A 179 -15.33 20.40 -14.03
CA VAL A 179 -14.39 20.22 -12.93
C VAL A 179 -14.80 19.03 -12.09
N THR A 180 -13.83 18.16 -11.80
CA THR A 180 -14.01 16.90 -11.04
C THR A 180 -13.29 16.94 -9.71
N ALA A 181 -13.50 15.93 -8.87
CA ALA A 181 -12.76 15.76 -7.61
C ALA A 181 -11.24 15.62 -7.84
N LYS A 182 -10.82 15.03 -8.98
CA LYS A 182 -9.42 14.91 -9.33
C LYS A 182 -8.77 16.28 -9.58
N ASP A 183 -9.48 17.19 -10.20
CA ASP A 183 -8.98 18.56 -10.44
C ASP A 183 -8.70 19.28 -9.11
N ILE A 184 -9.59 19.09 -8.11
CA ILE A 184 -9.40 19.63 -6.77
C ILE A 184 -8.16 19.02 -6.10
N ALA A 185 -7.99 17.71 -6.22
CA ALA A 185 -6.88 17.02 -5.60
C ALA A 185 -5.52 17.37 -6.22
N LEU A 186 -5.50 17.83 -7.48
CA LEU A 186 -4.28 18.20 -8.20
C LEU A 186 -3.96 19.71 -8.08
N TYR A 187 -4.91 20.54 -7.62
CA TYR A 187 -4.72 21.99 -7.43
C TYR A 187 -3.96 22.28 -6.14
#